data_6fe4a0b4d2fdea8fd4fbc96dbc447d27
#
_entry.id   6fe4a0b4d2fdea8fd4fbc96dbc447d27
#
_cell.length_a   1.000
_cell.length_b   1.000
_cell.length_c   1.000
_cell.angle_alpha   90.00
_cell.angle_beta   90.00
_cell.angle_gamma   90.00
#
_symmetry.space_group_name_H-M   'P 1'
#
loop_
_entity.id
_entity.type
_entity.pdbx_description
1 polymer ?
#
loop_
_entity_poly.entity_id
_entity_poly.type
_entity_poly.pdbx_seq_one_letter_code
_entity_poly.pdbx_strand_id
1 'polypeptide(L)'
;MGKVRSEKMFVCGLDGMDPRLTKKYVEMGIMPNTKKFIEAGAQREDLVLLGGHPTVTPSMWTTLSRGCYSNVHGITCFWRQGEAIDEMAY
;
A
#
# COMPACT_ATOMS: atom_id res chain seq x y z
N MET A 1 -29.96 7.39 5.92
CA MET A 1 -28.49 7.44 5.92
C MET A 1 -27.95 7.22 7.31
N GLY A 2 -26.93 6.39 7.48
CA GLY A 2 -26.37 6.08 8.78
C GLY A 2 -25.65 7.27 9.45
N LYS A 3 -25.44 7.14 10.73
CA LYS A 3 -24.66 8.12 11.49
C LYS A 3 -23.19 8.04 11.08
N VAL A 4 -22.50 9.18 11.09
CA VAL A 4 -21.06 9.22 10.95
C VAL A 4 -20.43 8.52 12.16
N ARG A 5 -19.67 7.45 11.92
CA ARG A 5 -19.05 6.66 13.00
C ARG A 5 -17.70 7.19 13.42
N SER A 6 -17.08 8.01 12.58
CA SER A 6 -15.79 8.60 12.86
C SER A 6 -15.76 10.02 12.32
N GLU A 7 -15.39 10.96 13.15
CA GLU A 7 -15.24 12.37 12.76
C GLU A 7 -13.91 12.62 12.06
N LYS A 8 -12.92 11.78 12.33
CA LYS A 8 -11.57 11.95 11.80
C LYS A 8 -11.02 10.60 11.34
N MET A 9 -10.32 10.62 10.22
CA MET A 9 -9.63 9.46 9.68
C MET A 9 -8.21 9.84 9.33
N PHE A 10 -7.27 8.99 9.69
CA PHE A 10 -5.87 9.12 9.31
C PHE A 10 -5.45 7.86 8.55
N VAL A 11 -4.94 8.03 7.34
CA VAL A 11 -4.44 6.93 6.51
C VAL A 11 -2.94 7.05 6.42
N CYS A 12 -2.23 6.04 6.93
CA CYS A 12 -0.77 6.00 6.90
C CYS A 12 -0.32 4.88 5.96
N GLY A 13 0.31 5.26 4.85
CA GLY A 13 0.87 4.32 3.89
C GLY A 13 2.35 4.11 4.14
N LEU A 14 2.74 2.87 4.35
CA LEU A 14 4.14 2.49 4.61
C LEU A 14 4.66 1.65 3.45
N ASP A 15 5.49 2.28 2.63
CA ASP A 15 6.08 1.61 1.46
C ASP A 15 7.05 0.50 1.91
N GLY A 16 7.00 -0.62 1.22
CA GLY A 16 7.91 -1.73 1.48
C GLY A 16 7.67 -2.50 2.78
N MET A 17 6.58 -2.24 3.48
CA MET A 17 6.28 -2.95 4.72
C MET A 17 5.70 -4.34 4.43
N ASP A 18 6.50 -5.38 4.64
CA ASP A 18 6.09 -6.76 4.44
C ASP A 18 5.32 -7.26 5.66
N PRO A 19 4.08 -7.74 5.50
CA PRO A 19 3.28 -8.21 6.64
C PRO A 19 3.88 -9.43 7.34
N ARG A 20 4.58 -10.30 6.61
CA ARG A 20 5.22 -11.49 7.20
C ARG A 20 6.42 -11.12 8.05
N LEU A 21 7.26 -10.20 7.58
CA LEU A 21 8.37 -9.69 8.36
C LEU A 21 7.90 -8.88 9.55
N THR A 22 6.86 -8.07 9.38
CA THR A 22 6.27 -7.32 10.48
C THR A 22 5.78 -8.25 11.59
N LYS A 23 5.06 -9.31 11.23
CA LYS A 23 4.59 -10.30 12.19
C LYS A 23 5.76 -10.94 12.95
N LYS A 24 6.81 -11.33 12.23
CA LYS A 24 8.00 -11.91 12.83
C LYS A 24 8.65 -10.96 13.83
N TYR A 25 8.83 -9.70 13.47
CA TYR A 25 9.47 -8.72 14.33
C TYR A 25 8.60 -8.34 15.54
N VAL A 26 7.29 -8.31 15.37
CA VAL A 26 6.36 -8.12 16.48
C VAL A 26 6.48 -9.28 17.49
N GLU A 27 6.53 -10.51 17.01
CA GLU A 27 6.70 -11.70 17.85
C GLU A 27 8.07 -11.72 18.57
N MET A 28 9.09 -11.18 17.92
CA MET A 28 10.44 -11.05 18.52
C MET A 28 10.54 -9.93 19.55
N GLY A 29 9.51 -9.09 19.66
CA GLY A 29 9.52 -7.97 20.62
C GLY A 29 10.28 -6.75 20.20
N ILE A 30 10.76 -6.67 18.96
CA ILE A 30 11.51 -5.51 18.46
C ILE A 30 10.65 -4.42 17.85
N MET A 31 9.33 -4.64 17.75
CA MET A 31 8.35 -3.66 17.30
C MET A 31 7.24 -3.49 18.33
N PRO A 32 7.54 -2.98 19.53
CA PRO A 32 6.56 -2.93 20.60
C PRO A 32 5.40 -1.96 20.34
N ASN A 33 5.66 -0.85 19.66
CA ASN A 33 4.63 0.13 19.34
C ASN A 33 3.67 -0.39 18.27
N THR A 34 4.19 -1.09 17.27
CA THR A 34 3.38 -1.76 16.26
C THR A 34 2.51 -2.83 16.88
N LYS A 35 3.06 -3.59 17.83
CA LYS A 35 2.30 -4.60 18.58
C LYS A 35 1.13 -3.98 19.32
N LYS A 36 1.34 -2.89 20.04
CA LYS A 36 0.28 -2.18 20.75
C LYS A 36 -0.81 -1.68 19.79
N PHE A 37 -0.40 -1.16 18.65
CA PHE A 37 -1.32 -0.68 17.64
C PHE A 37 -2.21 -1.81 17.10
N ILE A 38 -1.61 -2.96 16.80
CA ILE A 38 -2.33 -4.13 16.30
C ILE A 38 -3.29 -4.66 17.35
N GLU A 39 -2.87 -4.76 18.62
CA GLU A 39 -3.71 -5.26 19.72
C GLU A 39 -4.90 -4.33 20.00
N ALA A 40 -4.74 -3.04 19.77
CA ALA A 40 -5.80 -2.05 19.99
C ALA A 40 -6.81 -1.98 18.84
N GLY A 41 -6.48 -2.55 17.68
CA GLY A 41 -7.29 -2.45 16.48
C GLY A 41 -7.59 -3.79 15.84
N ALA A 42 -7.74 -3.76 14.53
CA ALA A 42 -7.96 -4.95 13.71
C ALA A 42 -6.87 -5.07 12.66
N GLN A 43 -6.54 -6.28 12.28
CA GLN A 43 -5.47 -6.55 11.30
C GLN A 43 -5.91 -7.62 10.30
N ARG A 44 -5.49 -7.45 9.07
CA ARG A 44 -5.54 -8.50 8.05
C ARG A 44 -4.12 -8.81 7.59
N GLU A 45 -3.78 -10.08 7.56
CA GLU A 45 -2.47 -10.56 7.11
C GLU A 45 -2.50 -11.14 5.69
N ASP A 46 -3.69 -11.42 5.19
CA ASP A 46 -3.91 -12.12 3.93
C ASP A 46 -4.10 -11.20 2.73
N LEU A 47 -3.88 -9.91 2.91
CA LEU A 47 -3.96 -8.96 1.81
C LEU A 47 -2.76 -9.11 0.89
N VAL A 48 -3.04 -9.30 -0.38
CA VAL A 48 -2.03 -9.41 -1.43
C VAL A 48 -2.15 -8.22 -2.37
N LEU A 49 -1.07 -7.98 -3.10
CA LEU A 49 -1.06 -6.93 -4.12
C LEU A 49 -1.92 -7.36 -5.30
N LEU A 50 -2.99 -6.65 -5.53
CA LEU A 50 -3.95 -6.94 -6.59
C LEU A 50 -3.72 -6.13 -7.87
N GLY A 51 -2.65 -5.40 -7.95
CA GLY A 51 -2.37 -4.55 -9.10
C GLY A 51 -1.76 -5.26 -10.29
N GLY A 52 -1.44 -6.53 -10.16
CA GLY A 52 -0.73 -7.26 -11.19
C GLY A 52 0.76 -6.95 -11.18
N HIS A 53 1.39 -7.07 -12.31
CA HIS A 53 2.82 -6.81 -12.47
C HIS A 53 3.04 -5.54 -13.30
N PRO A 54 4.16 -4.87 -13.07
CA PRO A 54 5.16 -5.10 -12.03
C PRO A 54 4.71 -4.62 -10.65
N THR A 55 5.22 -5.26 -9.60
CA THR A 55 4.92 -4.89 -8.21
C THR A 55 5.87 -3.79 -7.73
N VAL A 56 5.84 -2.67 -8.40
CA VAL A 56 6.68 -1.52 -8.10
C VAL A 56 5.84 -0.38 -7.52
N THR A 57 6.49 0.51 -6.81
CA THR A 57 5.86 1.58 -6.04
C THR A 57 4.83 2.40 -6.84
N PRO A 58 5.16 2.98 -8.01
CA PRO A 58 4.20 3.82 -8.71
C PRO A 58 2.95 3.07 -9.16
N SER A 59 3.13 1.87 -9.69
CA SER A 59 2.03 1.04 -10.17
C SER A 59 1.11 0.64 -9.03
N MET A 60 1.66 0.18 -7.92
CA MET A 60 0.88 -0.34 -6.80
C MET A 60 0.16 0.76 -6.01
N TRP A 61 0.83 1.86 -5.73
CA TRP A 61 0.19 2.99 -5.05
C TRP A 61 -0.90 3.62 -5.91
N THR A 62 -0.70 3.69 -7.22
CA THR A 62 -1.73 4.17 -8.14
C THR A 62 -2.93 3.22 -8.17
N THR A 63 -2.69 1.91 -8.20
CA THR A 63 -3.74 0.91 -8.11
C THR A 63 -4.54 1.05 -6.82
N LEU A 64 -3.88 1.26 -5.70
CA LEU A 64 -4.54 1.48 -4.41
C LEU A 64 -5.43 2.73 -4.44
N SER A 65 -4.91 3.83 -4.98
CA SER A 65 -5.62 5.10 -5.02
C SER A 65 -6.78 5.11 -6.00
N ARG A 66 -6.61 4.48 -7.15
CA ARG A 66 -7.59 4.52 -8.24
C ARG A 66 -8.57 3.36 -8.21
N GLY A 67 -8.25 2.29 -7.52
CA GLY A 67 -9.09 1.11 -7.48
C GLY A 67 -9.15 0.33 -8.79
N CYS A 68 -8.16 0.47 -9.64
CA CYS A 68 -8.10 -0.23 -10.92
C CYS A 68 -6.69 -0.76 -11.19
N TYR A 69 -6.60 -1.72 -12.11
CA TYR A 69 -5.31 -2.31 -12.49
C TYR A 69 -4.48 -1.36 -13.36
N SER A 70 -3.20 -1.65 -13.47
CA SER A 70 -2.25 -0.81 -14.20
C SER A 70 -2.55 -0.70 -15.70
N ASN A 71 -3.22 -1.67 -16.28
CA ASN A 71 -3.66 -1.58 -17.68
C ASN A 71 -4.76 -0.52 -17.89
N VAL A 72 -5.43 -0.11 -16.82
CA VAL A 72 -6.45 0.94 -16.86
C VAL A 72 -5.85 2.30 -16.54
N HIS A 73 -5.08 2.42 -15.44
CA HIS A 73 -4.50 3.71 -15.06
C HIS A 73 -3.22 4.07 -15.84
N GLY A 74 -2.57 3.08 -16.45
CA GLY A 74 -1.42 3.31 -17.32
C GLY A 74 -0.09 3.53 -16.62
N ILE A 75 -0.03 3.49 -15.29
CA ILE A 75 1.21 3.68 -14.54
C ILE A 75 1.80 2.32 -14.24
N THR A 76 2.84 1.95 -14.94
CA THR A 76 3.47 0.63 -14.84
C THR A 76 4.88 0.67 -14.25
N CYS A 77 5.49 1.84 -14.18
CA CYS A 77 6.83 2.00 -13.65
C CYS A 77 7.03 3.45 -13.23
N PHE A 78 8.21 3.78 -12.71
CA PHE A 78 8.62 5.16 -12.44
C PHE A 78 8.72 6.02 -13.69
N TRP A 79 8.95 5.38 -14.82
CA TRP A 79 9.18 6.03 -16.13
C TRP A 79 8.16 5.53 -17.13
N ARG A 80 7.80 6.38 -18.04
CA ARG A 80 7.03 6.00 -19.22
C ARG A 80 7.85 6.35 -20.47
N GLN A 81 7.62 5.60 -21.53
CA GLN A 81 8.26 5.89 -22.79
C GLN A 81 7.60 7.11 -23.44
N GLY A 82 8.40 8.12 -23.72
CA GLY A 82 7.97 9.33 -24.39
C GLY A 82 8.57 9.45 -25.77
N GLU A 83 8.30 10.56 -26.46
CA GLU A 83 8.80 10.77 -27.81
C GLU A 83 10.31 10.96 -27.86
N ALA A 84 10.91 11.54 -26.85
CA ALA A 84 12.33 11.83 -26.84
C ALA A 84 13.12 10.87 -25.97
N ILE A 85 12.74 10.74 -24.74
CA ILE A 85 13.39 9.90 -23.73
C ILE A 85 12.31 9.48 -22.75
N ASP A 86 12.61 8.50 -21.93
CA ASP A 86 11.70 8.08 -20.87
C ASP A 86 11.35 9.25 -19.94
N GLU A 87 10.06 9.48 -19.76
CA GLU A 87 9.55 10.53 -18.91
C GLU A 87 9.14 9.98 -17.55
N MET A 88 9.29 10.80 -16.52
CA MET A 88 8.80 10.44 -15.19
C MET A 88 7.28 10.27 -15.24
N ALA A 89 6.81 9.08 -14.88
CA ALA A 89 5.38 8.76 -14.93
C ALA A 89 4.67 9.04 -13.62
N TYR A 90 5.47 9.26 -12.57
CA TYR A 90 4.98 9.26 -11.19
C TYR A 90 5.33 10.56 -10.47
#